data_c25031857d0c4709d3b9d6fa99050e90
#
_entry.id   c25031857d0c4709d3b9d6fa99050e90
#
_cell.length_a   1.000
_cell.length_b   1.000
_cell.length_c   1.000
_cell.angle_alpha   90.00
_cell.angle_beta   90.00
_cell.angle_gamma   90.00
#
_symmetry.space_group_name_H-M   'P 1'
#
loop_
_entity.id
_entity.type
_entity.pdbx_description
1 polymer ?
#
loop_
_entity_poly.entity_id
_entity_poly.type
_entity_poly.pdbx_seq_one_letter_code
_entity_poly.pdbx_strand_id
1 'polypeptide(L)'
;MRRCSGFRAARGALARRAALAGAAVLTVAALAASALGQDVPRLTFAQLAESVRANAALTQGIRDYAGKRVEIRGFIIPAGPPDLSFFLLGRVSATGNYCCEAPSGQDEVVYVYRAGGGSIRYDPLRVYAVRGVFEAGHHVDPRHGVSLFRVRDAHVEEAVGATIFRIGD
;
A
#
# COMPACT_ATOMS: atom_id res chain seq x y z
N MET A 1 -26.81 -4.15 -78.94
CA MET A 1 -26.98 -5.40 -78.16
C MET A 1 -25.65 -5.78 -77.53
N ARG A 2 -25.38 -5.56 -76.31
CA ARG A 2 -24.53 -6.34 -75.37
C ARG A 2 -24.70 -5.81 -73.95
N ARG A 3 -25.19 -6.70 -73.09
CA ARG A 3 -25.44 -6.48 -71.67
C ARG A 3 -24.14 -6.44 -70.87
N CYS A 4 -23.96 -5.52 -69.96
CA CYS A 4 -23.01 -5.62 -68.90
C CYS A 4 -23.75 -5.80 -67.58
N SER A 5 -23.72 -7.00 -67.04
CA SER A 5 -24.11 -7.34 -65.68
C SER A 5 -22.81 -7.54 -64.88
N GLY A 6 -22.76 -7.01 -63.66
CA GLY A 6 -21.75 -7.46 -62.71
C GLY A 6 -21.11 -6.39 -61.83
N PHE A 7 -21.92 -5.80 -60.90
CA PHE A 7 -21.32 -5.05 -59.81
C PHE A 7 -22.19 -5.16 -58.53
N ARG A 8 -22.16 -6.36 -57.92
CA ARG A 8 -22.77 -6.59 -56.63
C ARG A 8 -22.04 -7.70 -55.90
N ALA A 9 -20.92 -7.44 -55.29
CA ALA A 9 -20.36 -8.28 -54.21
C ALA A 9 -19.11 -7.66 -53.58
N ALA A 10 -19.18 -6.53 -52.91
CA ALA A 10 -18.06 -6.04 -52.10
C ALA A 10 -18.46 -5.23 -50.84
N ARG A 11 -19.72 -5.29 -50.42
CA ARG A 11 -20.17 -4.52 -49.25
C ARG A 11 -20.35 -5.31 -47.96
N GLY A 12 -20.16 -6.63 -47.96
CA GLY A 12 -20.40 -7.51 -46.81
C GLY A 12 -19.18 -7.81 -45.93
N ALA A 13 -17.97 -7.59 -46.41
CA ALA A 13 -16.76 -8.03 -45.69
C ALA A 13 -16.17 -6.95 -44.76
N LEU A 14 -16.39 -5.69 -45.04
CA LEU A 14 -15.87 -4.61 -44.18
C LEU A 14 -16.67 -4.40 -42.88
N ALA A 15 -17.97 -4.66 -42.89
CA ALA A 15 -18.83 -4.46 -41.69
C ALA A 15 -18.56 -5.48 -40.57
N ARG A 16 -18.12 -6.69 -40.93
CA ARG A 16 -17.83 -7.75 -39.93
C ARG A 16 -16.49 -7.57 -39.21
N ARG A 17 -15.52 -6.89 -39.82
CA ARG A 17 -14.20 -6.65 -39.20
C ARG A 17 -14.22 -5.50 -38.21
N ALA A 18 -15.10 -4.50 -38.36
CA ALA A 18 -15.26 -3.39 -37.44
C ALA A 18 -15.95 -3.79 -36.12
N ALA A 19 -16.86 -4.77 -36.16
CA ALA A 19 -17.58 -5.24 -34.97
C ALA A 19 -16.71 -6.08 -34.03
N LEU A 20 -15.73 -6.81 -34.54
CA LEU A 20 -14.82 -7.63 -33.73
C LEU A 20 -13.72 -6.79 -33.04
N ALA A 21 -13.31 -5.69 -33.64
CA ALA A 21 -12.30 -4.80 -33.03
C ALA A 21 -12.89 -3.99 -31.84
N GLY A 22 -14.17 -3.63 -31.90
CA GLY A 22 -14.85 -2.91 -30.82
C GLY A 22 -15.06 -3.75 -29.55
N ALA A 23 -15.32 -5.04 -29.69
CA ALA A 23 -15.54 -5.93 -28.55
C ALA A 23 -14.26 -6.21 -27.76
N ALA A 24 -13.09 -6.30 -28.44
CA ALA A 24 -11.81 -6.55 -27.77
C ALA A 24 -11.32 -5.35 -26.94
N VAL A 25 -11.59 -4.11 -27.38
CA VAL A 25 -11.19 -2.90 -26.64
C VAL A 25 -12.02 -2.72 -25.37
N LEU A 26 -13.32 -3.03 -25.39
CA LEU A 26 -14.20 -2.94 -24.22
C LEU A 26 -13.86 -3.96 -23.14
N THR A 27 -13.40 -5.17 -23.50
CA THR A 27 -13.02 -6.20 -22.52
C THR A 27 -11.72 -5.87 -21.80
N VAL A 28 -10.74 -5.24 -22.46
CA VAL A 28 -9.48 -4.81 -21.83
C VAL A 28 -9.72 -3.64 -20.85
N ALA A 29 -10.62 -2.71 -21.18
CA ALA A 29 -10.96 -1.60 -20.29
C ALA A 29 -11.68 -2.07 -19.03
N ALA A 30 -12.52 -3.10 -19.11
CA ALA A 30 -13.22 -3.66 -17.94
C ALA A 30 -12.28 -4.39 -16.97
N LEU A 31 -11.21 -5.02 -17.46
CA LEU A 31 -10.20 -5.67 -16.61
C LEU A 31 -9.31 -4.67 -15.88
N ALA A 32 -9.04 -3.51 -16.45
CA ALA A 32 -8.27 -2.44 -15.80
C ALA A 32 -9.06 -1.74 -14.67
N ALA A 33 -10.38 -1.64 -14.78
CA ALA A 33 -11.23 -1.01 -13.77
C ALA A 33 -11.37 -1.87 -12.49
N SER A 34 -11.21 -3.18 -12.57
CA SER A 34 -11.30 -4.09 -11.42
C SER A 34 -10.10 -4.02 -10.46
N ALA A 35 -9.00 -3.39 -10.87
CA ALA A 35 -7.80 -3.23 -10.04
C ALA A 35 -7.90 -2.08 -9.02
N LEU A 36 -8.90 -1.20 -9.13
CA LEU A 36 -9.00 0.01 -8.31
C LEU A 36 -9.87 -0.15 -7.05
N GLY A 37 -10.46 -1.31 -6.79
CA GLY A 37 -11.40 -1.54 -5.69
C GLY A 37 -11.06 -2.71 -4.76
N GLN A 38 -9.81 -3.16 -4.70
CA GLN A 38 -9.46 -4.17 -3.69
C GLN A 38 -9.43 -3.48 -2.33
N ASP A 39 -10.35 -3.90 -1.47
CA ASP A 39 -10.39 -3.51 -0.06
C ASP A 39 -9.08 -3.96 0.59
N VAL A 40 -8.17 -3.00 0.83
CA VAL A 40 -6.84 -3.29 1.36
C VAL A 40 -7.01 -3.64 2.84
N PRO A 41 -6.65 -4.86 3.28
CA PRO A 41 -6.85 -5.26 4.65
C PRO A 41 -6.05 -4.35 5.59
N ARG A 42 -6.69 -3.97 6.70
CA ARG A 42 -6.03 -3.17 7.73
C ARG A 42 -5.30 -4.09 8.71
N LEU A 43 -4.03 -3.77 8.95
CA LEU A 43 -3.19 -4.38 9.95
C LEU A 43 -2.95 -3.37 11.08
N THR A 44 -3.17 -3.80 12.33
CA THR A 44 -3.08 -2.94 13.51
C THR A 44 -1.80 -3.19 14.31
N PHE A 45 -1.36 -2.19 15.08
CA PHE A 45 -0.24 -2.36 16.01
C PHE A 45 -0.53 -3.39 17.11
N ALA A 46 -1.79 -3.57 17.50
CA ALA A 46 -2.19 -4.63 18.44
C ALA A 46 -1.87 -6.01 17.88
N GLN A 47 -2.18 -6.27 16.62
CA GLN A 47 -1.84 -7.54 15.94
C GLN A 47 -0.33 -7.74 15.81
N LEU A 48 0.44 -6.67 15.54
CA LEU A 48 1.91 -6.72 15.48
C LEU A 48 2.48 -7.06 16.86
N ALA A 49 2.02 -6.41 17.92
CA ALA A 49 2.45 -6.66 19.30
C ALA A 49 2.12 -8.08 19.77
N GLU A 50 0.94 -8.58 19.43
CA GLU A 50 0.56 -9.97 19.74
C GLU A 50 1.53 -10.97 19.09
N SER A 51 1.95 -10.73 17.86
CA SER A 51 2.86 -11.62 17.15
C SER A 51 4.26 -11.67 17.77
N VAL A 52 4.72 -10.57 18.38
CA VAL A 52 6.04 -10.51 19.04
C VAL A 52 6.01 -11.21 20.40
N ARG A 53 4.92 -11.07 21.17
CA ARG A 53 4.75 -11.72 22.49
C ARG A 53 4.78 -13.24 22.42
N ALA A 54 4.40 -13.82 21.28
CA ALA A 54 4.39 -15.26 21.07
C ALA A 54 5.79 -15.90 20.85
N ASN A 55 6.82 -15.46 21.58
CA ASN A 55 8.19 -15.96 21.55
C ASN A 55 8.99 -15.69 20.26
N ALA A 56 8.94 -14.49 19.74
CA ALA A 56 9.69 -14.07 18.55
C ALA A 56 9.38 -14.89 17.26
N ALA A 57 8.56 -15.90 17.35
CA ALA A 57 8.00 -16.57 16.17
C ALA A 57 6.77 -15.80 15.75
N LEU A 58 6.82 -15.18 14.58
CA LEU A 58 5.67 -14.50 14.00
C LEU A 58 4.45 -15.44 13.97
N THR A 59 3.33 -14.98 14.51
CA THR A 59 2.07 -15.74 14.47
C THR A 59 1.64 -16.01 13.02
N GLN A 60 0.89 -17.08 12.80
CA GLN A 60 0.37 -17.40 11.46
C GLN A 60 -0.44 -16.22 10.90
N GLY A 61 -1.24 -15.54 11.74
CA GLY A 61 -2.01 -14.38 11.33
C GLY A 61 -1.17 -13.26 10.71
N ILE A 62 0.02 -12.97 11.26
CA ILE A 62 0.94 -11.99 10.68
C ILE A 62 1.63 -12.50 9.43
N ARG A 63 2.01 -13.79 9.40
CA ARG A 63 2.61 -14.39 8.19
C ARG A 63 1.67 -14.35 6.99
N ASP A 64 0.37 -14.49 7.23
CA ASP A 64 -0.65 -14.44 6.18
C ASP A 64 -0.73 -13.07 5.48
N TYR A 65 -0.26 -12.00 6.11
CA TYR A 65 -0.14 -10.67 5.50
C TYR A 65 1.17 -10.47 4.74
N ALA A 66 2.20 -11.27 4.98
CA ALA A 66 3.50 -11.11 4.33
C ALA A 66 3.39 -11.20 2.81
N GLY A 67 3.98 -10.24 2.10
CA GLY A 67 3.89 -10.11 0.64
C GLY A 67 2.58 -9.52 0.12
N LYS A 68 1.60 -9.26 0.97
CA LYS A 68 0.31 -8.65 0.57
C LYS A 68 0.32 -7.14 0.80
N ARG A 69 -0.52 -6.44 0.03
CA ARG A 69 -0.81 -5.03 0.31
C ARG A 69 -1.69 -4.93 1.55
N VAL A 70 -1.28 -4.04 2.47
CA VAL A 70 -2.00 -3.75 3.71
C VAL A 70 -2.11 -2.25 3.92
N GLU A 71 -3.04 -1.82 4.77
CA GLU A 71 -3.08 -0.49 5.35
C GLU A 71 -2.69 -0.57 6.84
N ILE A 72 -1.71 0.24 7.24
CA ILE A 72 -1.35 0.43 8.65
C ILE A 72 -1.50 1.91 8.97
N ARG A 73 -2.12 2.23 10.10
CA ARG A 73 -2.27 3.61 10.57
C ARG A 73 -1.36 3.87 11.73
N GLY A 74 -0.68 5.04 11.71
CA GLY A 74 0.27 5.42 12.73
C GLY A 74 0.73 6.85 12.61
N PHE A 75 1.67 7.21 13.47
CA PHE A 75 2.35 8.50 13.46
C PHE A 75 3.67 8.38 12.72
N ILE A 76 3.99 9.36 11.89
CA ILE A 76 5.29 9.43 11.26
C ILE A 76 6.34 9.84 12.28
N ILE A 77 7.39 9.04 12.38
CA ILE A 77 8.61 9.33 13.15
C ILE A 77 9.73 9.50 12.12
N PRO A 78 10.21 10.72 11.87
CA PRO A 78 11.30 10.96 10.94
C PRO A 78 12.58 10.26 11.41
N ALA A 79 13.10 9.34 10.62
CA ALA A 79 14.29 8.55 10.93
C ALA A 79 15.26 8.43 9.75
N GLY A 80 15.02 9.18 8.69
CA GLY A 80 15.76 9.14 7.44
C GLY A 80 15.86 10.50 6.76
N PRO A 81 15.94 10.50 5.42
CA PRO A 81 16.06 11.73 4.65
C PRO A 81 14.88 12.70 4.86
N PRO A 82 15.10 14.02 4.70
CA PRO A 82 14.08 15.05 4.91
C PRO A 82 12.85 14.93 3.99
N ASP A 83 12.98 14.25 2.84
CA ASP A 83 11.90 13.99 1.90
C ASP A 83 10.95 12.87 2.35
N LEU A 84 11.24 12.27 3.52
CA LEU A 84 10.50 11.13 4.06
C LEU A 84 10.40 9.95 3.07
N SER A 85 11.40 9.73 2.23
CA SER A 85 11.49 8.53 1.39
C SER A 85 11.63 7.26 2.25
N PHE A 86 12.15 7.43 3.47
CA PHE A 86 12.15 6.45 4.54
C PHE A 86 11.77 7.12 5.86
N PHE A 87 10.95 6.45 6.67
CA PHE A 87 10.59 6.85 8.04
C PHE A 87 10.11 5.64 8.85
N LEU A 88 9.96 5.82 10.15
CA LEU A 88 9.29 4.87 11.01
C LEU A 88 7.82 5.27 11.18
N LEU A 89 6.93 4.31 11.13
CA LEU A 89 5.53 4.49 11.51
C LEU A 89 5.36 3.94 12.92
N GLY A 90 5.01 4.80 13.86
CA GLY A 90 4.85 4.45 15.26
C GLY A 90 3.39 4.37 15.71
N ARG A 91 3.13 3.57 16.72
CA ARG A 91 1.83 3.49 17.39
C ARG A 91 1.52 4.79 18.16
N VAL A 92 2.54 5.48 18.61
CA VAL A 92 2.45 6.70 19.43
C VAL A 92 3.18 7.84 18.72
N SER A 93 2.68 9.07 18.90
CA SER A 93 3.34 10.27 18.36
C SER A 93 4.70 10.49 19.00
N ALA A 94 5.69 10.83 18.20
CA ALA A 94 7.03 11.18 18.66
C ALA A 94 7.08 12.40 19.60
N THR A 95 6.13 13.33 19.48
CA THR A 95 6.09 14.56 20.30
C THR A 95 5.58 14.36 21.72
N GLY A 96 4.89 13.26 21.99
CA GLY A 96 4.36 12.99 23.32
C GLY A 96 5.34 12.34 24.29
N ASN A 97 6.42 11.71 23.80
CA ASN A 97 7.20 10.78 24.59
C ASN A 97 8.72 10.90 24.49
N TYR A 98 9.26 11.96 23.86
CA TYR A 98 10.71 12.13 23.77
C TYR A 98 11.43 12.23 25.14
N CYS A 99 10.67 12.44 26.19
CA CYS A 99 11.25 12.57 27.53
C CYS A 99 11.38 11.22 28.25
N CYS A 100 10.56 10.20 27.93
CA CYS A 100 10.44 9.01 28.77
C CYS A 100 10.27 7.67 28.04
N GLU A 101 9.77 7.65 26.81
CA GLU A 101 9.51 6.40 26.06
C GLU A 101 9.77 6.58 24.57
N ALA A 102 11.03 6.46 24.14
CA ALA A 102 11.29 6.07 22.76
C ALA A 102 10.58 4.73 22.50
N PRO A 103 10.08 4.46 21.26
CA PRO A 103 9.55 3.14 20.93
C PRO A 103 10.55 2.08 21.38
N SER A 104 10.24 1.36 22.44
CA SER A 104 11.19 0.45 23.09
C SER A 104 11.13 -0.96 22.51
N GLY A 105 10.10 -1.23 21.70
CA GLY A 105 9.85 -2.53 21.09
C GLY A 105 9.79 -2.51 19.56
N GLN A 106 10.26 -3.60 18.95
CA GLN A 106 10.14 -3.80 17.49
C GLN A 106 8.68 -3.96 17.04
N ASP A 107 7.77 -4.18 17.96
CA ASP A 107 6.32 -4.26 17.79
C ASP A 107 5.62 -2.89 17.78
N GLU A 108 6.31 -1.85 18.19
CA GLU A 108 5.78 -0.49 18.26
C GLU A 108 6.08 0.36 17.02
N VAL A 109 6.93 -0.15 16.12
CA VAL A 109 7.34 0.56 14.91
C VAL A 109 7.32 -0.33 13.68
N VAL A 110 6.96 0.28 12.56
CA VAL A 110 7.04 -0.31 11.23
C VAL A 110 7.95 0.55 10.36
N TYR A 111 8.91 -0.06 9.70
CA TYR A 111 9.82 0.59 8.76
C TYR A 111 9.12 0.83 7.45
N VAL A 112 9.04 2.07 7.00
CA VAL A 112 8.31 2.44 5.80
C VAL A 112 9.26 2.95 4.72
N TYR A 113 9.22 2.29 3.57
CA TYR A 113 9.94 2.66 2.35
C TYR A 113 8.91 3.12 1.31
N ARG A 114 8.94 4.40 0.98
CA ARG A 114 7.95 4.99 0.07
C ARG A 114 8.19 4.63 -1.39
N ALA A 115 7.10 4.46 -2.12
CA ALA A 115 7.11 4.40 -3.57
C ALA A 115 7.19 5.82 -4.13
N GLY A 116 8.28 6.12 -4.84
CA GLY A 116 8.43 7.39 -5.55
C GLY A 116 8.66 8.62 -4.67
N GLY A 117 8.97 9.71 -5.34
CA GLY A 117 9.12 11.03 -4.72
C GLY A 117 7.76 11.72 -4.56
N GLY A 118 7.72 12.72 -3.72
CA GLY A 118 6.57 13.56 -3.43
C GLY A 118 6.68 14.09 -2.01
N SER A 119 6.26 15.33 -1.77
CA SER A 119 6.26 15.88 -0.43
C SER A 119 5.08 15.35 0.37
N ILE A 120 5.32 14.89 1.60
CA ILE A 120 4.28 14.69 2.60
C ILE A 120 4.26 15.97 3.45
N ARG A 121 3.07 16.51 3.67
CA ARG A 121 2.89 17.53 4.70
C ARG A 121 3.01 16.84 6.05
N TYR A 122 4.19 16.87 6.62
CA TYR A 122 4.47 16.26 7.91
C TYR A 122 3.88 17.08 9.05
N ASP A 123 3.11 16.41 9.90
CA ASP A 123 2.63 16.93 11.17
C ASP A 123 2.80 15.82 12.22
N PRO A 124 3.60 16.03 13.28
CA PRO A 124 3.88 15.00 14.28
C PRO A 124 2.66 14.55 15.08
N LEU A 125 1.57 15.31 15.07
CA LEU A 125 0.34 15.02 15.81
C LEU A 125 -0.73 14.37 14.93
N ARG A 126 -0.45 14.18 13.63
CA ARG A 126 -1.40 13.56 12.71
C ARG A 126 -1.17 12.08 12.55
N VAL A 127 -2.27 11.37 12.42
CA VAL A 127 -2.28 9.96 12.04
C VAL A 127 -2.23 9.85 10.53
N TYR A 128 -1.36 8.99 10.04
CA TYR A 128 -1.21 8.70 8.62
C TYR A 128 -1.63 7.26 8.33
N ALA A 129 -2.30 7.06 7.19
CA ALA A 129 -2.57 5.75 6.63
C ALA A 129 -1.46 5.43 5.62
N VAL A 130 -0.75 4.35 5.86
CA VAL A 130 0.32 3.82 5.02
C VAL A 130 -0.17 2.57 4.34
N ARG A 131 -0.22 2.58 3.00
CA ARG A 131 -0.61 1.43 2.18
C ARG A 131 0.55 0.96 1.34
N GLY A 132 0.91 -0.31 1.46
CA GLY A 132 2.03 -0.88 0.70
C GLY A 132 2.16 -2.38 0.92
N VAL A 133 3.24 -2.97 0.40
CA VAL A 133 3.54 -4.39 0.55
C VAL A 133 4.14 -4.64 1.93
N PHE A 134 3.46 -5.45 2.73
CA PHE A 134 3.91 -5.78 4.08
C PHE A 134 4.95 -6.90 4.07
N GLU A 135 6.01 -6.71 4.82
CA GLU A 135 7.05 -7.71 5.07
C GLU A 135 7.22 -7.91 6.58
N ALA A 136 7.25 -9.17 6.99
CA ALA A 136 7.47 -9.56 8.38
C ALA A 136 8.66 -10.52 8.49
N GLY A 137 9.46 -10.33 9.53
CA GLY A 137 10.65 -11.14 9.81
C GLY A 137 11.88 -10.27 10.00
N HIS A 138 12.87 -10.82 10.68
CA HIS A 138 14.13 -10.15 10.96
C HIS A 138 14.85 -9.76 9.66
N HIS A 139 15.20 -8.49 9.54
CA HIS A 139 15.93 -7.96 8.40
C HIS A 139 16.93 -6.91 8.86
N VAL A 140 18.14 -6.97 8.31
CA VAL A 140 19.20 -6.00 8.55
C VAL A 140 19.34 -5.13 7.30
N ASP A 141 18.97 -3.86 7.44
CA ASP A 141 19.21 -2.86 6.40
C ASP A 141 20.51 -2.11 6.73
N PRO A 142 21.49 -2.03 5.81
CA PRO A 142 22.77 -1.36 6.07
C PRO A 142 22.65 0.13 6.42
N ARG A 143 21.57 0.79 6.00
CA ARG A 143 21.35 2.22 6.22
C ARG A 143 20.43 2.52 7.41
N HIS A 144 19.45 1.63 7.66
CA HIS A 144 18.37 1.91 8.60
C HIS A 144 18.35 0.96 9.80
N GLY A 145 19.27 -0.03 9.83
CA GLY A 145 19.39 -0.94 10.97
C GLY A 145 18.45 -2.15 10.90
N VAL A 146 18.13 -2.69 12.07
CA VAL A 146 17.36 -3.93 12.20
C VAL A 146 15.89 -3.66 12.33
N SER A 147 15.08 -4.36 11.52
CA SER A 147 13.62 -4.26 11.54
C SER A 147 12.96 -5.63 11.61
N LEU A 148 11.80 -5.70 12.25
CA LEU A 148 10.92 -6.87 12.26
C LEU A 148 9.77 -6.71 11.25
N PHE A 149 9.20 -5.51 11.18
CA PHE A 149 8.08 -5.19 10.31
C PHE A 149 8.45 -4.07 9.34
N ARG A 150 8.08 -4.23 8.07
CA ARG A 150 8.34 -3.26 7.00
C ARG A 150 7.15 -3.14 6.07
N VAL A 151 6.99 -1.96 5.50
CA VAL A 151 6.09 -1.71 4.37
C VAL A 151 6.91 -1.13 3.23
N ARG A 152 6.91 -1.81 2.09
CA ARG A 152 7.57 -1.35 0.85
C ARG A 152 6.55 -0.82 -0.15
N ASP A 153 7.04 -0.04 -1.09
CA ASP A 153 6.21 0.60 -2.12
C ASP A 153 5.02 1.35 -1.49
N ALA A 154 5.32 2.06 -0.40
CA ALA A 154 4.32 2.67 0.45
C ALA A 154 3.77 3.96 -0.15
N HIS A 155 2.44 4.07 -0.18
CA HIS A 155 1.69 5.32 -0.37
C HIS A 155 1.20 5.80 0.99
N VAL A 156 1.28 7.12 1.21
CA VAL A 156 1.00 7.73 2.51
C VAL A 156 -0.02 8.83 2.35
N GLU A 157 -1.07 8.79 3.16
CA GLU A 157 -2.15 9.78 3.20
C GLU A 157 -2.44 10.17 4.65
N GLU A 158 -2.99 11.37 4.88
CA GLU A 158 -3.55 11.69 6.20
C GLU A 158 -4.79 10.80 6.45
N ALA A 159 -4.84 10.16 7.61
CA ALA A 159 -6.00 9.36 7.99
C ALA A 159 -7.13 10.26 8.47
N VAL A 160 -8.20 10.36 7.69
CA VAL A 160 -9.38 11.15 8.03
C VAL A 160 -10.08 10.54 9.25
N GLY A 161 -10.40 11.36 10.26
CA GLY A 161 -11.20 10.96 11.43
C GLY A 161 -10.44 10.23 12.54
N ALA A 162 -9.11 10.13 12.47
CA ALA A 162 -8.31 9.56 13.55
C ALA A 162 -7.99 10.63 14.60
N THR A 163 -8.40 10.41 15.85
CA THR A 163 -8.20 11.33 16.98
C THR A 163 -6.79 11.22 17.53
N ILE A 164 -6.28 12.34 18.00
CA ILE A 164 -4.90 12.72 18.31
C ILE A 164 -4.18 11.85 19.38
N PHE A 165 -4.85 11.00 20.15
CA PHE A 165 -4.24 10.49 21.38
C PHE A 165 -4.06 8.97 21.47
N ARG A 166 -4.70 8.18 20.65
CA ARG A 166 -4.55 6.74 20.68
C ARG A 166 -5.06 6.12 19.39
N ILE A 167 -4.19 5.44 18.68
CA ILE A 167 -4.65 4.43 17.74
C ILE A 167 -4.93 3.20 18.61
N GLY A 168 -6.10 3.21 19.20
CA GLY A 168 -6.67 2.05 19.84
C GLY A 168 -7.36 1.25 18.78
N ASP A 169 -6.97 0.01 18.65
CA ASP A 169 -7.65 -1.18 18.12
C ASP A 169 -8.44 -1.02 16.82
#